data_bbacb53f0b65303b3f1fa255f5947c59
#
_entry.id   bbacb53f0b65303b3f1fa255f5947c59
#
_cell.length_a   1.000
_cell.length_b   1.000
_cell.length_c   1.000
_cell.angle_alpha   90.00
_cell.angle_beta   90.00
_cell.angle_gamma   90.00
#
_symmetry.space_group_name_H-M   'P 1'
#
loop_
_entity.id
_entity.type
_entity.pdbx_description
1 polymer ?
#
loop_
_entity_poly.entity_id
_entity_poly.type
_entity_poly.pdbx_seq_one_letter_code
_entity_poly.pdbx_strand_id
1 'polypeptide(L)'
;MFLGIDSKPNDSIALVDDQGNRITYGELTSLIKVVGSQVKPRSLVFLLCKNTVGAMLGYLGFIDNEVVPVLLNAKIDSALLLNLMGIYTPAYLWVPAENAKQFEYQKIYECYNYVLLKTDNNIYPLNHKLQLCMTTSGSTGSPKLVRYKKGNLEANAKNVALAFGWTKNERAICDLGMQYTMGLNVINTHLYVGATVLLTTYNLISSEFWDYIKKEHGTNFTGVPFSYDIFARLHFDRMNLPDLHTLSQGGGRLADARFIELAEYAKKNGKRFIASFGTTETSARISCLPAEMALTKVGSIGKAIPEGELFLVDENGTLLTDQEAEGELCYKGPNVTMGYATCKEDLMREDDFCGEYHTGDLAYRDKDGFYYVTGRLSRFLKLLSYRVSLDQCEHLIQQEFHIDCACAGTDQRMNIYITNEDLKAEVLDFISTKTNLYKNLFMVFVVPKIIRNDSGKILYKEMDAKYAGRG
;
A
#
# COMPACT_ATOMS: atom_id res chain seq x y z
N MET A 1 -0.75 25.37 -5.24
CA MET A 1 -1.58 24.38 -4.50
C MET A 1 -1.01 22.98 -4.75
N PHE A 2 -1.09 22.11 -3.75
CA PHE A 2 -0.63 20.72 -3.84
C PHE A 2 -1.26 19.99 -5.04
N LEU A 3 -0.48 19.17 -5.76
CA LEU A 3 -0.84 18.45 -7.00
C LEU A 3 -1.35 19.35 -8.15
N GLY A 4 -1.20 20.66 -8.07
CA GLY A 4 -1.69 21.60 -9.08
C GLY A 4 -3.21 21.60 -9.22
N ILE A 5 -3.94 21.33 -8.12
CA ILE A 5 -5.42 21.26 -8.10
C ILE A 5 -6.06 22.54 -8.63
N ASP A 6 -5.50 23.70 -8.26
CA ASP A 6 -5.97 25.03 -8.69
C ASP A 6 -5.70 25.37 -10.16
N SER A 7 -4.93 24.55 -10.84
CA SER A 7 -4.68 24.68 -12.29
C SER A 7 -5.62 23.85 -13.16
N LYS A 8 -6.51 23.05 -12.55
CA LYS A 8 -7.46 22.20 -13.29
C LYS A 8 -8.72 22.98 -13.64
N PRO A 9 -9.48 22.55 -14.68
CA PRO A 9 -10.74 23.23 -15.06
C PRO A 9 -11.73 23.21 -13.89
N ASN A 10 -12.22 24.38 -13.50
CA ASN A 10 -13.08 24.56 -12.32
C ASN A 10 -14.34 23.68 -12.33
N ASP A 11 -14.96 23.48 -13.48
CA ASP A 11 -16.22 22.75 -13.62
C ASP A 11 -16.04 21.22 -13.71
N SER A 12 -14.80 20.73 -13.84
CA SER A 12 -14.52 19.29 -13.87
C SER A 12 -14.70 18.68 -12.49
N ILE A 13 -15.29 17.49 -12.42
CA ILE A 13 -15.48 16.77 -11.16
C ILE A 13 -14.13 16.20 -10.67
N ALA A 14 -13.73 16.55 -9.47
CA ALA A 14 -12.53 16.05 -8.81
C ALA A 14 -12.82 14.82 -7.94
N LEU A 15 -13.85 14.88 -7.11
CA LEU A 15 -14.20 13.85 -6.14
C LEU A 15 -15.68 13.47 -6.25
N VAL A 16 -15.96 12.19 -6.17
CA VAL A 16 -17.30 11.66 -5.91
C VAL A 16 -17.17 10.64 -4.79
N ASP A 17 -18.08 10.63 -3.81
CA ASP A 17 -18.10 9.58 -2.78
C ASP A 17 -19.44 8.81 -2.80
N ASP A 18 -19.44 7.67 -2.11
CA ASP A 18 -20.61 6.79 -1.98
C ASP A 18 -21.71 7.35 -1.04
N GLN A 19 -21.47 8.53 -0.43
CA GLN A 19 -22.45 9.29 0.35
C GLN A 19 -23.23 10.30 -0.51
N GLY A 20 -22.91 10.38 -1.80
CA GLY A 20 -23.57 11.25 -2.78
C GLY A 20 -22.93 12.63 -2.94
N ASN A 21 -21.80 12.89 -2.30
CA ASN A 21 -21.08 14.13 -2.51
C ASN A 21 -20.37 14.13 -3.86
N ARG A 22 -20.48 15.26 -4.59
CA ARG A 22 -19.79 15.52 -5.86
C ARG A 22 -19.12 16.88 -5.75
N ILE A 23 -17.80 16.92 -5.90
CA ILE A 23 -16.99 18.12 -5.70
C ILE A 23 -16.23 18.41 -6.98
N THR A 24 -16.41 19.59 -7.55
CA THR A 24 -15.63 20.07 -8.68
C THR A 24 -14.24 20.54 -8.25
N TYR A 25 -13.31 20.71 -9.20
CA TYR A 25 -11.96 21.24 -8.89
C TYR A 25 -12.02 22.66 -8.34
N GLY A 26 -12.94 23.51 -8.81
CA GLY A 26 -13.16 24.86 -8.29
C GLY A 26 -13.65 24.87 -6.85
N GLU A 27 -14.64 24.03 -6.52
CA GLU A 27 -15.14 23.85 -5.17
C GLU A 27 -14.07 23.26 -4.25
N LEU A 28 -13.34 22.22 -4.73
CA LEU A 28 -12.26 21.59 -4.01
C LEU A 28 -11.17 22.59 -3.64
N THR A 29 -10.75 23.44 -4.58
CA THR A 29 -9.78 24.52 -4.36
C THR A 29 -10.22 25.46 -3.24
N SER A 30 -11.51 25.83 -3.20
CA SER A 30 -12.06 26.71 -2.17
C SER A 30 -12.12 26.01 -0.80
N LEU A 31 -12.61 24.78 -0.77
CA LEU A 31 -12.76 23.98 0.46
C LEU A 31 -11.40 23.64 1.10
N ILE A 32 -10.38 23.32 0.30
CA ILE A 32 -9.00 23.07 0.76
C ILE A 32 -8.47 24.28 1.55
N LYS A 33 -8.64 25.50 1.02
CA LYS A 33 -8.22 26.74 1.69
C LYS A 33 -8.96 26.96 3.01
N VAL A 34 -10.27 26.73 3.01
CA VAL A 34 -11.09 26.90 4.22
C VAL A 34 -10.66 25.93 5.31
N VAL A 35 -10.55 24.64 4.99
CA VAL A 35 -10.15 23.60 5.97
C VAL A 35 -8.72 23.81 6.44
N GLY A 36 -7.80 24.08 5.54
CA GLY A 36 -6.39 24.33 5.86
C GLY A 36 -6.21 25.52 6.82
N SER A 37 -6.96 26.61 6.62
CA SER A 37 -6.88 27.81 7.46
C SER A 37 -7.35 27.62 8.91
N GLN A 38 -8.05 26.52 9.21
CA GLN A 38 -8.48 26.22 10.58
C GLN A 38 -7.34 25.71 11.48
N VAL A 39 -6.20 25.33 10.89
CA VAL A 39 -5.07 24.74 11.60
C VAL A 39 -3.83 25.61 11.39
N LYS A 40 -3.12 25.87 12.50
CA LYS A 40 -1.86 26.62 12.42
C LYS A 40 -0.82 25.87 11.58
N PRO A 41 -0.14 26.52 10.61
CA PRO A 41 0.94 25.90 9.84
C PRO A 41 2.01 25.26 10.74
N ARG A 42 2.66 24.23 10.26
CA ARG A 42 3.68 23.43 10.97
C ARG A 42 3.18 22.76 12.26
N SER A 43 1.87 22.49 12.34
CA SER A 43 1.29 21.65 13.39
C SER A 43 1.23 20.20 12.96
N LEU A 44 1.33 19.28 13.90
CA LEU A 44 1.03 17.86 13.70
C LEU A 44 -0.47 17.61 13.91
N VAL A 45 -1.11 16.96 12.94
CA VAL A 45 -2.54 16.58 13.01
C VAL A 45 -2.66 15.07 12.81
N PHE A 46 -3.39 14.37 13.68
CA PHE A 46 -3.80 13.00 13.38
C PHE A 46 -5.10 13.03 12.57
N LEU A 47 -5.04 12.43 11.37
CA LEU A 47 -6.17 12.31 10.47
C LEU A 47 -6.67 10.86 10.47
N LEU A 48 -7.86 10.61 11.03
CA LEU A 48 -8.51 9.31 10.99
C LEU A 48 -9.23 9.12 9.65
N CYS A 49 -8.63 8.33 8.78
CA CYS A 49 -8.99 8.22 7.37
C CYS A 49 -10.19 7.30 7.11
N LYS A 50 -11.12 7.79 6.31
CA LYS A 50 -12.09 7.03 5.51
C LYS A 50 -12.00 7.52 4.07
N ASN A 51 -12.41 6.69 3.10
CA ASN A 51 -12.47 7.12 1.70
C ASN A 51 -13.73 7.98 1.46
N THR A 52 -13.74 9.21 1.95
CA THR A 52 -14.85 10.17 1.87
C THR A 52 -14.33 11.57 1.58
N VAL A 53 -15.20 12.44 1.08
CA VAL A 53 -14.85 13.84 0.82
C VAL A 53 -14.29 14.53 2.07
N GLY A 54 -14.88 14.32 3.25
CA GLY A 54 -14.40 14.97 4.48
C GLY A 54 -12.97 14.62 4.86
N ALA A 55 -12.54 13.34 4.69
CA ALA A 55 -11.15 12.94 4.88
C ALA A 55 -10.22 13.61 3.87
N MET A 56 -10.64 13.65 2.59
CA MET A 56 -9.89 14.28 1.51
C MET A 56 -9.64 15.77 1.75
N LEU A 57 -10.65 16.49 2.24
CA LEU A 57 -10.52 17.93 2.56
C LEU A 57 -9.49 18.18 3.66
N GLY A 58 -9.46 17.33 4.70
CA GLY A 58 -8.41 17.38 5.72
C GLY A 58 -7.03 17.10 5.14
N TYR A 59 -6.87 16.00 4.39
CA TYR A 59 -5.61 15.61 3.77
C TYR A 59 -5.04 16.72 2.88
N LEU A 60 -5.82 17.20 1.92
CA LEU A 60 -5.39 18.20 0.94
C LEU A 60 -5.21 19.58 1.59
N GLY A 61 -6.14 19.98 2.48
CA GLY A 61 -6.11 21.29 3.13
C GLY A 61 -4.94 21.42 4.09
N PHE A 62 -4.61 20.36 4.83
CA PHE A 62 -3.48 20.38 5.74
C PHE A 62 -2.15 20.46 4.99
N ILE A 63 -1.96 19.65 3.96
CA ILE A 63 -0.74 19.71 3.15
C ILE A 63 -0.58 21.07 2.48
N ASP A 64 -1.64 21.64 1.91
CA ASP A 64 -1.58 22.93 1.23
C ASP A 64 -1.26 24.08 2.19
N ASN A 65 -1.72 24.00 3.44
CA ASN A 65 -1.42 24.98 4.50
C ASN A 65 -0.16 24.63 5.33
N GLU A 66 0.73 23.78 4.81
CA GLU A 66 1.97 23.36 5.49
C GLU A 66 1.76 22.70 6.88
N VAL A 67 0.60 22.17 7.13
CA VAL A 67 0.32 21.33 8.30
C VAL A 67 0.74 19.91 7.99
N VAL A 68 1.26 19.17 8.97
CA VAL A 68 1.74 17.80 8.81
C VAL A 68 0.71 16.79 9.31
N PRO A 69 -0.06 16.14 8.41
CA PRO A 69 -0.97 15.08 8.81
C PRO A 69 -0.23 13.75 9.04
N VAL A 70 -0.69 12.99 10.03
CA VAL A 70 -0.41 11.57 10.21
C VAL A 70 -1.66 10.81 9.80
N LEU A 71 -1.56 10.01 8.73
CA LEU A 71 -2.72 9.27 8.21
C LEU A 71 -2.89 7.95 8.97
N LEU A 72 -4.04 7.80 9.63
CA LEU A 72 -4.38 6.64 10.45
C LEU A 72 -5.72 6.06 9.98
N ASN A 73 -5.93 4.76 10.14
CA ASN A 73 -7.23 4.15 9.86
C ASN A 73 -8.29 4.67 10.86
N ALA A 74 -9.47 5.07 10.40
CA ALA A 74 -10.57 5.49 11.29
C ALA A 74 -11.06 4.35 12.22
N LYS A 75 -10.74 3.09 11.87
CA LYS A 75 -11.01 1.90 12.69
C LYS A 75 -9.78 1.44 13.49
N ILE A 76 -8.77 2.30 13.66
CA ILE A 76 -7.57 1.98 14.47
C ILE A 76 -7.99 1.55 15.88
N ASP A 77 -7.29 0.56 16.42
CA ASP A 77 -7.48 0.14 17.81
C ASP A 77 -7.27 1.31 18.77
N SER A 78 -8.16 1.47 19.75
CA SER A 78 -8.15 2.62 20.65
C SER A 78 -6.89 2.67 21.53
N ALA A 79 -6.35 1.53 21.97
CA ALA A 79 -5.14 1.51 22.77
C ALA A 79 -3.92 1.92 21.92
N LEU A 80 -3.87 1.47 20.66
CA LEU A 80 -2.84 1.86 19.71
C LEU A 80 -2.92 3.36 19.38
N LEU A 81 -4.13 3.90 19.17
CA LEU A 81 -4.33 5.33 18.94
C LEU A 81 -3.85 6.17 20.12
N LEU A 82 -4.22 5.80 21.35
CA LEU A 82 -3.79 6.50 22.56
C LEU A 82 -2.27 6.42 22.75
N ASN A 83 -1.65 5.28 22.45
CA ASN A 83 -0.20 5.12 22.47
C ASN A 83 0.48 6.07 21.47
N LEU A 84 -0.02 6.12 20.22
CA LEU A 84 0.48 7.07 19.21
C LEU A 84 0.31 8.53 19.65
N MET A 85 -0.85 8.88 20.22
CA MET A 85 -1.10 10.21 20.74
C MET A 85 -0.13 10.57 21.88
N GLY A 86 0.19 9.62 22.75
CA GLY A 86 1.18 9.80 23.82
C GLY A 86 2.61 10.03 23.29
N ILE A 87 2.99 9.29 22.24
CA ILE A 87 4.33 9.38 21.63
C ILE A 87 4.50 10.68 20.83
N TYR A 88 3.54 11.00 19.95
CA TYR A 88 3.68 12.09 18.97
C TYR A 88 2.97 13.38 19.36
N THR A 89 2.18 13.36 20.41
CA THR A 89 1.48 14.52 20.99
C THR A 89 0.90 15.49 19.94
N PRO A 90 -0.04 15.05 19.06
CA PRO A 90 -0.60 15.88 18.01
C PRO A 90 -1.36 17.07 18.62
N ALA A 91 -1.26 18.26 18.02
CA ALA A 91 -1.98 19.44 18.47
C ALA A 91 -3.46 19.44 18.04
N TYR A 92 -3.79 18.66 17.01
CA TYR A 92 -5.15 18.57 16.47
C TYR A 92 -5.47 17.14 16.03
N LEU A 93 -6.78 16.83 15.99
CA LEU A 93 -7.32 15.61 15.41
C LEU A 93 -8.35 16.00 14.36
N TRP A 94 -8.28 15.39 13.17
CA TRP A 94 -9.30 15.44 12.13
C TRP A 94 -9.96 14.07 12.01
N VAL A 95 -11.19 13.96 12.48
CA VAL A 95 -11.85 12.68 12.70
C VAL A 95 -13.26 12.65 12.12
N PRO A 96 -13.77 11.48 11.68
CA PRO A 96 -15.19 11.33 11.37
C PRO A 96 -16.05 11.78 12.56
N ALA A 97 -17.18 12.43 12.30
CA ALA A 97 -18.07 12.95 13.36
C ALA A 97 -18.51 11.85 14.36
N GLU A 98 -18.69 10.62 13.91
CA GLU A 98 -18.99 9.48 14.76
C GLU A 98 -17.86 9.12 15.72
N ASN A 99 -16.60 9.28 15.30
CA ASN A 99 -15.42 9.03 16.12
C ASN A 99 -15.14 10.20 17.10
N ALA A 100 -15.61 11.40 16.80
CA ALA A 100 -15.35 12.59 17.64
C ALA A 100 -15.87 12.43 19.08
N LYS A 101 -16.94 11.65 19.28
CA LYS A 101 -17.59 11.42 20.58
C LYS A 101 -16.72 10.70 21.61
N GLN A 102 -15.64 10.03 21.17
CA GLN A 102 -14.70 9.35 22.08
C GLN A 102 -13.61 10.28 22.65
N PHE A 103 -13.58 11.55 22.22
CA PHE A 103 -12.59 12.54 22.65
C PHE A 103 -13.26 13.69 23.39
N GLU A 104 -12.72 14.07 24.54
CA GLU A 104 -13.15 15.22 25.33
C GLU A 104 -12.38 16.49 24.96
N TYR A 105 -12.17 16.75 23.65
CA TYR A 105 -11.44 17.90 23.15
C TYR A 105 -12.36 18.97 22.54
N GLN A 106 -11.88 20.21 22.54
CA GLN A 106 -12.62 21.33 21.95
C GLN A 106 -12.81 21.12 20.45
N LYS A 107 -14.07 21.06 20.00
CA LYS A 107 -14.43 21.14 18.58
C LYS A 107 -14.23 22.56 18.10
N ILE A 108 -13.45 22.74 17.02
CA ILE A 108 -13.16 24.05 16.43
C ILE A 108 -13.72 24.23 15.02
N TYR A 109 -13.95 23.13 14.28
CA TYR A 109 -14.51 23.19 12.94
C TYR A 109 -15.19 21.85 12.58
N GLU A 110 -16.13 21.89 11.63
CA GLU A 110 -16.81 20.70 11.11
C GLU A 110 -17.23 20.90 9.66
N CYS A 111 -16.99 19.91 8.80
CA CYS A 111 -17.58 19.83 7.46
C CYS A 111 -17.56 18.38 6.93
N TYR A 112 -18.48 18.06 6.03
CA TYR A 112 -18.55 16.76 5.34
C TYR A 112 -18.40 15.57 6.28
N ASN A 113 -19.13 15.56 7.40
CA ASN A 113 -19.09 14.52 8.44
C ASN A 113 -17.71 14.32 9.09
N TYR A 114 -16.83 15.33 9.06
CA TYR A 114 -15.56 15.35 9.77
C TYR A 114 -15.49 16.54 10.71
N VAL A 115 -14.84 16.32 11.85
CA VAL A 115 -14.69 17.30 12.94
C VAL A 115 -13.22 17.53 13.20
N LEU A 116 -12.85 18.81 13.33
CA LEU A 116 -11.53 19.24 13.81
C LEU A 116 -11.59 19.46 15.32
N LEU A 117 -10.80 18.70 16.04
CA LEU A 117 -10.65 18.81 17.49
C LEU A 117 -9.28 19.40 17.82
N LYS A 118 -9.23 20.32 18.76
CA LYS A 118 -7.98 20.87 19.32
C LYS A 118 -7.67 20.11 20.60
N THR A 119 -6.49 19.49 20.65
CA THR A 119 -6.00 18.80 21.85
C THR A 119 -5.37 19.80 22.85
N ASP A 120 -5.04 19.32 24.04
CA ASP A 120 -4.33 20.14 25.05
C ASP A 120 -2.81 20.22 24.80
N ASN A 121 -2.33 19.57 23.74
CA ASN A 121 -0.90 19.54 23.42
C ASN A 121 -0.44 20.84 22.77
N ASN A 122 0.78 21.25 23.10
CA ASN A 122 1.46 22.37 22.46
C ASN A 122 1.97 21.99 21.07
N ILE A 123 2.00 22.99 20.16
CA ILE A 123 2.69 22.86 18.89
C ILE A 123 4.19 22.87 19.15
N TYR A 124 4.93 21.97 18.54
CA TYR A 124 6.38 21.83 18.64
C TYR A 124 7.04 21.88 17.26
N PRO A 125 8.34 22.17 17.17
CA PRO A 125 9.04 22.26 15.91
C PRO A 125 9.01 20.94 15.13
N LEU A 126 8.84 21.05 13.81
CA LEU A 126 8.92 19.93 12.85
C LEU A 126 9.94 20.28 11.77
N ASN A 127 10.66 19.30 11.24
CA ASN A 127 11.60 19.51 10.14
C ASN A 127 10.88 20.27 9.00
N HIS A 128 11.49 21.32 8.48
CA HIS A 128 10.88 22.23 7.50
C HIS A 128 10.50 21.54 6.17
N LYS A 129 11.14 20.40 5.84
CA LYS A 129 10.83 19.58 4.68
C LYS A 129 9.70 18.58 4.93
N LEU A 130 9.40 18.25 6.19
CA LEU A 130 8.40 17.24 6.53
C LEU A 130 7.01 17.68 6.06
N GLN A 131 6.34 16.84 5.27
CA GLN A 131 5.03 17.12 4.67
C GLN A 131 3.92 16.21 5.21
N LEU A 132 4.21 14.94 5.42
CA LEU A 132 3.25 13.90 5.78
C LEU A 132 3.93 12.81 6.59
N CYS A 133 3.18 12.11 7.45
CA CYS A 133 3.61 10.85 8.03
C CYS A 133 2.58 9.74 7.79
N MET A 134 3.07 8.52 7.58
CA MET A 134 2.23 7.32 7.45
C MET A 134 2.76 6.20 8.34
N THR A 135 1.88 5.36 8.86
CA THR A 135 2.29 4.14 9.57
C THR A 135 2.78 3.08 8.58
N THR A 136 3.78 2.31 8.96
CA THR A 136 4.10 1.07 8.25
C THR A 136 3.15 -0.03 8.71
N SER A 137 2.78 -0.92 7.80
CA SER A 137 2.04 -2.16 8.13
C SER A 137 2.93 -3.18 8.85
N GLY A 138 3.86 -2.72 9.68
CA GLY A 138 4.92 -3.53 10.25
C GLY A 138 4.43 -4.55 11.28
N SER A 139 4.97 -5.74 11.17
CA SER A 139 4.86 -6.90 12.05
C SER A 139 5.49 -6.72 13.45
N THR A 140 5.88 -5.53 13.87
CA THR A 140 6.79 -5.33 15.01
C THR A 140 6.18 -4.67 16.25
N GLY A 141 4.86 -4.56 16.34
CA GLY A 141 4.19 -4.11 17.60
C GLY A 141 4.48 -2.66 18.06
N SER A 142 5.47 -1.98 17.51
CA SER A 142 5.72 -0.54 17.71
C SER A 142 5.53 0.17 16.37
N PRO A 143 4.44 0.92 16.19
CA PRO A 143 4.17 1.60 14.94
C PRO A 143 5.16 2.75 14.75
N LYS A 144 6.14 2.54 13.89
CA LYS A 144 6.98 3.61 13.41
C LYS A 144 6.30 4.36 12.28
N LEU A 145 6.48 5.66 12.22
CA LEU A 145 6.01 6.49 11.12
C LEU A 145 7.09 6.61 10.04
N VAL A 146 6.66 6.57 8.77
CA VAL A 146 7.48 6.98 7.63
C VAL A 146 7.30 8.47 7.42
N ARG A 147 8.39 9.22 7.30
CA ARG A 147 8.43 10.68 7.15
C ARG A 147 8.56 11.06 5.69
N TYR A 148 7.53 11.68 5.13
CA TYR A 148 7.51 12.15 3.75
C TYR A 148 7.97 13.59 3.67
N LYS A 149 8.86 13.92 2.75
CA LYS A 149 9.28 15.31 2.48
C LYS A 149 8.44 15.92 1.36
N LYS A 150 8.39 17.25 1.38
CA LYS A 150 7.79 18.06 0.30
C LYS A 150 8.34 17.61 -1.06
N GLY A 151 7.46 17.38 -2.02
CA GLY A 151 7.78 16.91 -3.36
C GLY A 151 7.75 15.39 -3.56
N ASN A 152 7.81 14.56 -2.51
CA ASN A 152 7.76 13.10 -2.67
C ASN A 152 6.45 12.62 -3.32
N LEU A 153 5.33 13.12 -2.81
CA LEU A 153 4.00 12.72 -3.28
C LEU A 153 3.72 13.22 -4.69
N GLU A 154 4.11 14.46 -4.99
CA GLU A 154 3.96 15.05 -6.32
C GLU A 154 4.85 14.34 -7.36
N ALA A 155 6.10 14.04 -7.03
CA ALA A 155 7.01 13.31 -7.92
C ALA A 155 6.45 11.90 -8.19
N ASN A 156 5.99 11.19 -7.17
CA ASN A 156 5.40 9.87 -7.36
C ASN A 156 4.12 9.95 -8.18
N ALA A 157 3.22 10.90 -7.90
CA ALA A 157 1.98 11.09 -8.66
C ALA A 157 2.25 11.34 -10.15
N LYS A 158 3.18 12.25 -10.48
CA LYS A 158 3.62 12.54 -11.84
C LYS A 158 4.17 11.29 -12.53
N ASN A 159 5.12 10.61 -11.89
CA ASN A 159 5.86 9.51 -12.49
C ASN A 159 5.00 8.27 -12.70
N VAL A 160 4.09 7.98 -11.76
CA VAL A 160 3.10 6.91 -11.93
C VAL A 160 2.08 7.27 -13.00
N ALA A 161 1.62 8.53 -13.08
CA ALA A 161 0.70 8.95 -14.13
C ALA A 161 1.31 8.74 -15.53
N LEU A 162 2.58 9.10 -15.69
CA LEU A 162 3.32 8.89 -16.94
C LEU A 162 3.48 7.39 -17.26
N ALA A 163 3.92 6.59 -16.29
CA ALA A 163 4.17 5.16 -16.47
C ALA A 163 2.90 4.36 -16.80
N PHE A 164 1.75 4.74 -16.23
CA PHE A 164 0.47 4.07 -16.44
C PHE A 164 -0.34 4.69 -17.58
N GLY A 165 0.07 5.85 -18.08
CA GLY A 165 -0.65 6.59 -19.11
C GLY A 165 -1.99 7.16 -18.63
N TRP A 166 -2.06 7.58 -17.35
CA TRP A 166 -3.28 8.20 -16.82
C TRP A 166 -3.52 9.59 -17.40
N THR A 167 -4.77 9.89 -17.66
CA THR A 167 -5.22 11.17 -18.21
C THR A 167 -6.36 11.77 -17.40
N LYS A 168 -6.74 13.00 -17.69
CA LYS A 168 -7.89 13.68 -17.09
C LYS A 168 -9.24 12.97 -17.33
N ASN A 169 -9.30 12.04 -18.28
CA ASN A 169 -10.52 11.32 -18.61
C ASN A 169 -10.78 10.11 -17.69
N GLU A 170 -9.83 9.81 -16.79
CA GLU A 170 -10.00 8.71 -15.85
C GLU A 170 -11.05 9.01 -14.79
N ARG A 171 -11.69 7.93 -14.33
CA ARG A 171 -12.57 7.90 -13.17
C ARG A 171 -12.10 6.76 -12.26
N ALA A 172 -11.16 7.08 -11.39
CA ALA A 172 -10.41 6.10 -10.62
C ALA A 172 -11.20 5.56 -9.43
N ILE A 173 -11.37 4.26 -9.37
CA ILE A 173 -12.02 3.60 -8.24
C ILE A 173 -11.04 3.54 -7.07
N CYS A 174 -11.38 4.14 -5.94
CA CYS A 174 -10.58 4.19 -4.72
C CYS A 174 -11.30 3.49 -3.56
N ASP A 175 -11.17 2.17 -3.49
CA ASP A 175 -11.63 1.31 -2.39
C ASP A 175 -10.52 1.06 -1.36
N LEU A 176 -9.26 1.07 -1.79
CA LEU A 176 -8.12 0.96 -0.89
C LEU A 176 -8.03 2.19 0.01
N GLY A 177 -7.90 1.96 1.32
CA GLY A 177 -7.86 3.04 2.31
C GLY A 177 -6.73 4.05 2.05
N MET A 178 -7.07 5.34 2.09
CA MET A 178 -6.12 6.44 1.87
C MET A 178 -4.98 6.51 2.90
N GLN A 179 -5.10 5.84 4.04
CA GLN A 179 -4.02 5.69 5.03
C GLN A 179 -2.96 4.66 4.60
N TYR A 180 -3.18 3.95 3.50
CA TYR A 180 -2.20 3.07 2.86
C TYR A 180 -1.67 3.71 1.59
N THR A 181 -0.40 3.50 1.31
CA THR A 181 0.27 4.14 0.16
C THR A 181 -0.39 3.83 -1.19
N MET A 182 -0.94 2.63 -1.36
CA MET A 182 -1.63 2.28 -2.61
C MET A 182 -2.90 3.10 -2.83
N GLY A 183 -3.75 3.23 -1.81
CA GLY A 183 -4.96 4.06 -1.87
C GLY A 183 -4.61 5.54 -2.05
N LEU A 184 -3.63 6.04 -1.28
CA LEU A 184 -3.16 7.41 -1.40
C LEU A 184 -2.57 7.71 -2.79
N ASN A 185 -1.85 6.74 -3.38
CA ASN A 185 -1.32 6.88 -4.73
C ASN A 185 -2.41 6.96 -5.79
N VAL A 186 -3.48 6.15 -5.70
CA VAL A 186 -4.64 6.28 -6.60
C VAL A 186 -5.17 7.71 -6.56
N ILE A 187 -5.39 8.25 -5.36
CA ILE A 187 -5.89 9.61 -5.16
C ILE A 187 -4.94 10.64 -5.80
N ASN A 188 -3.67 10.63 -5.39
CA ASN A 188 -2.72 11.66 -5.80
C ASN A 188 -2.46 11.66 -7.31
N THR A 189 -2.30 10.47 -7.90
CA THR A 189 -2.02 10.30 -9.31
C THR A 189 -3.15 10.83 -10.19
N HIS A 190 -4.41 10.56 -9.81
CA HIS A 190 -5.56 10.98 -10.58
C HIS A 190 -5.90 12.46 -10.39
N LEU A 191 -5.76 13.00 -9.18
CA LEU A 191 -5.86 14.44 -8.96
C LEU A 191 -4.75 15.21 -9.69
N TYR A 192 -3.53 14.66 -9.75
CA TYR A 192 -2.42 15.26 -10.49
C TYR A 192 -2.74 15.45 -11.98
N VAL A 193 -3.38 14.47 -12.62
CA VAL A 193 -3.76 14.58 -14.05
C VAL A 193 -5.11 15.29 -14.28
N GLY A 194 -5.83 15.69 -13.25
CA GLY A 194 -7.13 16.37 -13.37
C GLY A 194 -8.30 15.41 -13.61
N ALA A 195 -8.16 14.16 -13.21
CA ALA A 195 -9.17 13.10 -13.32
C ALA A 195 -10.15 13.11 -12.12
N THR A 196 -11.20 12.31 -12.19
CA THR A 196 -12.14 12.11 -11.09
C THR A 196 -11.69 10.94 -10.20
N VAL A 197 -11.72 11.12 -8.89
CA VAL A 197 -11.54 10.03 -7.92
C VAL A 197 -12.89 9.61 -7.36
N LEU A 198 -13.22 8.33 -7.50
CA LEU A 198 -14.43 7.69 -6.99
C LEU A 198 -14.11 7.05 -5.63
N LEU A 199 -14.39 7.77 -4.56
CA LEU A 199 -14.15 7.34 -3.19
C LEU A 199 -15.25 6.39 -2.74
N THR A 200 -14.89 5.24 -2.16
CA THR A 200 -15.91 4.33 -1.61
C THR A 200 -15.45 3.66 -0.33
N THR A 201 -16.40 3.45 0.55
CA THR A 201 -16.29 2.66 1.79
C THR A 201 -16.97 1.30 1.65
N TYR A 202 -17.63 1.03 0.52
CA TYR A 202 -18.29 -0.24 0.26
C TYR A 202 -17.28 -1.38 0.13
N ASN A 203 -17.69 -2.56 0.56
CA ASN A 203 -16.87 -3.76 0.43
C ASN A 203 -16.99 -4.33 -1.00
N LEU A 204 -15.88 -4.84 -1.54
CA LEU A 204 -15.82 -5.47 -2.86
C LEU A 204 -16.83 -6.62 -3.07
N ILE A 205 -17.25 -7.29 -2.00
CA ILE A 205 -18.24 -8.37 -2.08
C ILE A 205 -19.69 -7.87 -2.11
N SER A 206 -19.94 -6.60 -1.83
CA SER A 206 -21.30 -6.04 -1.79
C SER A 206 -21.78 -5.60 -3.16
N SER A 207 -23.08 -5.71 -3.41
CA SER A 207 -23.73 -5.22 -4.63
C SER A 207 -23.59 -3.72 -4.78
N GLU A 208 -23.62 -2.97 -3.67
CA GLU A 208 -23.55 -1.51 -3.62
C GLU A 208 -22.23 -0.99 -4.21
N PHE A 209 -21.11 -1.73 -4.00
CA PHE A 209 -19.84 -1.41 -4.63
C PHE A 209 -19.92 -1.45 -6.14
N TRP A 210 -20.46 -2.53 -6.70
CA TRP A 210 -20.56 -2.72 -8.15
C TRP A 210 -21.58 -1.78 -8.80
N ASP A 211 -22.69 -1.51 -8.12
CA ASP A 211 -23.70 -0.55 -8.58
C ASP A 211 -23.14 0.88 -8.58
N TYR A 212 -22.37 1.25 -7.54
CA TYR A 212 -21.69 2.53 -7.49
C TYR A 212 -20.69 2.71 -8.64
N ILE A 213 -19.84 1.71 -8.91
CA ILE A 213 -18.85 1.77 -9.99
C ILE A 213 -19.52 1.89 -11.36
N LYS A 214 -20.58 1.13 -11.61
CA LYS A 214 -21.35 1.20 -12.86
C LYS A 214 -21.99 2.58 -13.02
N LYS A 215 -22.67 3.06 -11.98
CA LYS A 215 -23.31 4.36 -11.96
C LYS A 215 -22.35 5.51 -12.24
N GLU A 216 -21.16 5.43 -11.64
CA GLU A 216 -20.14 6.47 -11.74
C GLU A 216 -19.15 6.22 -12.87
N HIS A 217 -19.38 5.24 -13.75
CA HIS A 217 -18.55 4.93 -14.92
C HIS A 217 -17.06 4.77 -14.56
N GLY A 218 -16.74 3.94 -13.56
CA GLY A 218 -15.37 3.70 -13.11
C GLY A 218 -14.49 3.12 -14.22
N THR A 219 -13.34 3.76 -14.50
CA THR A 219 -12.50 3.43 -15.66
C THR A 219 -11.29 2.56 -15.31
N ASN A 220 -10.79 2.66 -14.11
CA ASN A 220 -9.66 1.88 -13.66
C ASN A 220 -9.81 1.42 -12.21
N PHE A 221 -9.24 0.24 -11.91
CA PHE A 221 -9.24 -0.36 -10.59
C PHE A 221 -7.80 -0.75 -10.21
N THR A 222 -7.39 -0.36 -9.02
CA THR A 222 -6.13 -0.77 -8.42
C THR A 222 -6.41 -1.76 -7.29
N GLY A 223 -5.96 -3.01 -7.43
CA GLY A 223 -6.15 -4.07 -6.44
C GLY A 223 -4.85 -4.56 -5.81
N VAL A 224 -4.98 -5.12 -4.63
CA VAL A 224 -3.98 -5.97 -3.99
C VAL A 224 -4.31 -7.45 -4.30
N PRO A 225 -3.41 -8.43 -4.06
CA PRO A 225 -3.71 -9.85 -4.34
C PRO A 225 -5.07 -10.31 -3.82
N PHE A 226 -5.41 -9.94 -2.59
CA PHE A 226 -6.71 -10.27 -1.98
C PHE A 226 -7.92 -9.70 -2.73
N SER A 227 -7.81 -8.51 -3.33
CA SER A 227 -8.87 -7.94 -4.17
C SER A 227 -9.16 -8.83 -5.38
N TYR A 228 -8.12 -9.38 -6.01
CA TYR A 228 -8.25 -10.25 -7.17
C TYR A 228 -8.71 -11.66 -6.83
N ASP A 229 -8.45 -12.15 -5.62
CA ASP A 229 -9.06 -13.38 -5.11
C ASP A 229 -10.56 -13.21 -4.92
N ILE A 230 -11.01 -12.04 -4.43
CA ILE A 230 -12.44 -11.71 -4.37
C ILE A 230 -13.03 -11.64 -5.77
N PHE A 231 -12.38 -10.98 -6.72
CA PHE A 231 -12.83 -10.88 -8.11
C PHE A 231 -13.08 -12.26 -8.74
N ALA A 232 -12.17 -13.21 -8.51
CA ALA A 232 -12.35 -14.57 -9.00
C ALA A 232 -13.56 -15.28 -8.39
N ARG A 233 -13.77 -15.14 -7.07
CA ARG A 233 -14.92 -15.72 -6.37
C ARG A 233 -16.24 -15.14 -6.86
N LEU A 234 -16.26 -13.87 -7.25
CA LEU A 234 -17.43 -13.16 -7.77
C LEU A 234 -17.65 -13.38 -9.27
N HIS A 235 -16.80 -14.19 -9.94
CA HIS A 235 -16.84 -14.34 -11.40
C HIS A 235 -16.81 -12.98 -12.13
N PHE A 236 -15.85 -12.13 -11.74
CA PHE A 236 -15.64 -10.80 -12.30
C PHE A 236 -15.58 -10.80 -13.84
N ASP A 237 -15.01 -11.86 -14.43
CA ASP A 237 -14.91 -12.08 -15.87
C ASP A 237 -16.28 -12.07 -16.61
N ARG A 238 -17.36 -12.30 -15.88
CA ARG A 238 -18.76 -12.31 -16.41
C ARG A 238 -19.51 -11.01 -16.15
N MET A 239 -18.93 -10.07 -15.41
CA MET A 239 -19.57 -8.80 -15.09
C MET A 239 -19.54 -7.85 -16.29
N ASN A 240 -20.66 -7.18 -16.57
CA ASN A 240 -20.71 -6.12 -17.56
C ASN A 240 -20.18 -4.81 -16.96
N LEU A 241 -18.93 -4.47 -17.27
CA LEU A 241 -18.22 -3.26 -16.83
C LEU A 241 -17.55 -2.61 -18.05
N PRO A 242 -18.35 -1.98 -18.94
CA PRO A 242 -17.86 -1.48 -20.22
C PRO A 242 -16.84 -0.34 -20.06
N ASP A 243 -17.01 0.51 -19.04
CA ASP A 243 -16.16 1.67 -18.81
C ASP A 243 -14.80 1.28 -18.16
N LEU A 244 -14.75 0.16 -17.47
CA LEU A 244 -13.54 -0.32 -16.81
C LEU A 244 -12.55 -0.87 -17.83
N HIS A 245 -11.51 -0.11 -18.15
CA HIS A 245 -10.52 -0.46 -19.18
C HIS A 245 -9.11 -0.79 -18.62
N THR A 246 -8.84 -0.52 -17.34
CA THR A 246 -7.53 -0.84 -16.75
C THR A 246 -7.69 -1.49 -15.38
N LEU A 247 -7.02 -2.61 -15.20
CA LEU A 247 -6.76 -3.26 -13.92
C LEU A 247 -5.30 -3.06 -13.56
N SER A 248 -4.99 -2.68 -12.34
CA SER A 248 -3.61 -2.60 -11.87
C SER A 248 -3.42 -3.33 -10.54
N GLN A 249 -2.29 -3.99 -10.38
CA GLN A 249 -1.96 -4.80 -9.22
C GLN A 249 -0.72 -4.24 -8.52
N GLY A 250 -0.71 -4.30 -7.18
CA GLY A 250 0.43 -3.98 -6.35
C GLY A 250 0.22 -4.36 -4.89
N GLY A 251 1.17 -4.01 -4.03
CA GLY A 251 1.06 -4.20 -2.58
C GLY A 251 1.33 -5.64 -2.08
N GLY A 252 1.62 -6.58 -2.97
CA GLY A 252 1.98 -7.95 -2.67
C GLY A 252 2.20 -8.74 -3.96
N ARG A 253 2.81 -9.93 -3.85
CA ARG A 253 2.96 -10.84 -5.00
C ARG A 253 1.62 -11.50 -5.31
N LEU A 254 1.18 -11.39 -6.55
CA LEU A 254 0.06 -12.14 -7.09
C LEU A 254 0.56 -13.51 -7.56
N ALA A 255 -0.17 -14.59 -7.25
CA ALA A 255 0.17 -15.92 -7.73
C ALA A 255 0.18 -15.96 -9.26
N ASP A 256 1.14 -16.65 -9.86
CA ASP A 256 1.38 -16.62 -11.31
C ASP A 256 0.14 -17.04 -12.11
N ALA A 257 -0.61 -18.06 -11.65
CA ALA A 257 -1.85 -18.47 -12.28
C ALA A 257 -2.90 -17.35 -12.32
N ARG A 258 -3.06 -16.61 -11.21
CA ARG A 258 -3.98 -15.46 -11.13
C ARG A 258 -3.49 -14.29 -11.98
N PHE A 259 -2.18 -14.07 -12.02
CA PHE A 259 -1.56 -13.07 -12.86
C PHE A 259 -1.86 -13.32 -14.35
N ILE A 260 -1.65 -14.56 -14.81
CA ILE A 260 -1.93 -15.00 -16.19
C ILE A 260 -3.42 -14.84 -16.52
N GLU A 261 -4.30 -15.31 -15.65
CA GLU A 261 -5.77 -15.17 -15.81
C GLU A 261 -6.19 -13.71 -16.03
N LEU A 262 -5.70 -12.77 -15.22
CA LEU A 262 -6.02 -11.34 -15.33
C LEU A 262 -5.43 -10.72 -16.60
N ALA A 263 -4.22 -11.09 -16.97
CA ALA A 263 -3.56 -10.60 -18.18
C ALA A 263 -4.29 -11.10 -19.44
N GLU A 264 -4.70 -12.38 -19.48
CA GLU A 264 -5.49 -12.98 -20.57
C GLU A 264 -6.88 -12.33 -20.65
N TYR A 265 -7.57 -12.17 -19.50
CA TYR A 265 -8.85 -11.48 -19.44
C TYR A 265 -8.74 -10.06 -20.00
N ALA A 266 -7.73 -9.30 -19.58
CA ALA A 266 -7.52 -7.95 -20.05
C ALA A 266 -7.28 -7.93 -21.57
N LYS A 267 -6.37 -8.76 -22.09
CA LYS A 267 -6.07 -8.87 -23.51
C LYS A 267 -7.30 -9.24 -24.34
N LYS A 268 -8.06 -10.25 -23.91
CA LYS A 268 -9.27 -10.74 -24.60
C LYS A 268 -10.35 -9.66 -24.70
N ASN A 269 -10.45 -8.78 -23.68
CA ASN A 269 -11.51 -7.76 -23.60
C ASN A 269 -11.02 -6.36 -24.01
N GLY A 270 -9.85 -6.22 -24.63
CA GLY A 270 -9.29 -4.92 -25.04
C GLY A 270 -8.98 -4.00 -23.87
N LYS A 271 -8.72 -4.57 -22.69
CA LYS A 271 -8.37 -3.85 -21.46
C LYS A 271 -6.87 -3.95 -21.18
N ARG A 272 -6.39 -3.22 -20.18
CA ARG A 272 -4.99 -3.28 -19.72
C ARG A 272 -4.90 -3.95 -18.36
N PHE A 273 -3.85 -4.76 -18.16
CA PHE A 273 -3.46 -5.26 -16.85
C PHE A 273 -2.02 -4.84 -16.57
N ILE A 274 -1.79 -4.06 -15.50
CA ILE A 274 -0.50 -3.46 -15.14
C ILE A 274 -0.11 -3.97 -13.75
N ALA A 275 1.02 -4.68 -13.65
CA ALA A 275 1.60 -5.01 -12.35
C ALA A 275 2.59 -3.94 -11.91
N SER A 276 2.68 -3.71 -10.59
CA SER A 276 3.56 -2.69 -10.03
C SER A 276 4.09 -3.13 -8.66
N PHE A 277 5.24 -2.57 -8.30
CA PHE A 277 5.85 -2.78 -6.99
C PHE A 277 6.20 -1.43 -6.36
N GLY A 278 6.19 -1.41 -5.02
CA GLY A 278 6.61 -0.26 -4.24
C GLY A 278 6.40 -0.47 -2.75
N THR A 279 6.90 0.48 -1.98
CA THR A 279 6.91 0.45 -0.52
C THR A 279 6.41 1.77 0.06
N THR A 280 6.09 1.79 1.34
CA THR A 280 5.70 3.02 2.04
C THR A 280 6.84 4.04 2.02
N GLU A 281 8.08 3.57 2.12
CA GLU A 281 9.31 4.35 2.15
C GLU A 281 9.64 5.01 0.81
N THR A 282 8.97 4.59 -0.26
CA THR A 282 9.14 5.14 -1.62
C THR A 282 7.87 5.79 -2.17
N SER A 283 6.99 6.23 -1.29
CA SER A 283 5.73 6.95 -1.60
C SER A 283 4.73 6.17 -2.43
N ALA A 284 4.86 4.88 -2.59
CA ALA A 284 4.04 3.83 -3.17
C ALA A 284 4.78 3.05 -4.28
N ARG A 285 4.61 3.44 -5.55
CA ARG A 285 5.13 2.69 -6.70
C ARG A 285 6.51 3.16 -7.10
N ILE A 286 7.43 2.22 -7.34
CA ILE A 286 8.78 2.49 -7.87
C ILE A 286 9.01 1.77 -9.20
N SER A 287 8.15 0.79 -9.52
CA SER A 287 8.22 0.10 -10.81
C SER A 287 6.85 -0.29 -11.32
N CYS A 288 6.77 -0.53 -12.61
CA CYS A 288 5.61 -1.12 -13.25
C CYS A 288 6.01 -2.02 -14.43
N LEU A 289 5.20 -3.06 -14.64
CA LEU A 289 5.24 -3.89 -15.82
C LEU A 289 4.18 -3.40 -16.80
N PRO A 290 4.56 -2.92 -18.00
CA PRO A 290 3.61 -2.48 -19.01
C PRO A 290 2.65 -3.60 -19.42
N ALA A 291 1.40 -3.25 -19.74
CA ALA A 291 0.34 -4.22 -20.01
C ALA A 291 0.68 -5.17 -21.18
N GLU A 292 1.37 -4.68 -22.20
CA GLU A 292 1.84 -5.47 -23.36
C GLU A 292 2.85 -6.56 -23.01
N MET A 293 3.56 -6.40 -21.87
CA MET A 293 4.55 -7.34 -21.38
C MET A 293 3.97 -8.36 -20.38
N ALA A 294 2.73 -8.18 -19.92
CA ALA A 294 2.15 -8.95 -18.83
C ALA A 294 2.18 -10.47 -19.08
N LEU A 295 1.89 -10.94 -20.31
CA LEU A 295 1.90 -12.36 -20.64
C LEU A 295 3.29 -12.93 -20.96
N THR A 296 4.29 -12.10 -21.24
CA THR A 296 5.66 -12.53 -21.55
C THR A 296 6.60 -12.43 -20.34
N LYS A 297 6.27 -11.59 -19.36
CA LYS A 297 7.06 -11.34 -18.15
C LYS A 297 6.22 -11.60 -16.89
N VAL A 298 5.58 -12.76 -16.85
CA VAL A 298 4.72 -13.17 -15.72
C VAL A 298 5.48 -13.10 -14.40
N GLY A 299 4.86 -12.50 -13.38
CA GLY A 299 5.45 -12.32 -12.04
C GLY A 299 6.49 -11.21 -11.92
N SER A 300 6.86 -10.55 -13.03
CA SER A 300 7.77 -9.40 -12.99
C SER A 300 7.11 -8.18 -12.34
N ILE A 301 7.89 -7.41 -11.60
CA ILE A 301 7.52 -6.07 -11.12
C ILE A 301 7.80 -4.97 -12.16
N GLY A 302 8.33 -5.34 -13.33
CA GLY A 302 8.64 -4.44 -14.43
C GLY A 302 9.99 -3.73 -14.32
N LYS A 303 10.00 -2.48 -14.77
CA LYS A 303 11.15 -1.57 -14.75
C LYS A 303 10.82 -0.34 -13.89
N ALA A 304 11.84 0.45 -13.53
CA ALA A 304 11.64 1.68 -12.76
C ALA A 304 10.63 2.62 -13.43
N ILE A 305 9.84 3.32 -12.61
CA ILE A 305 9.03 4.45 -13.09
C ILE A 305 9.94 5.61 -13.53
N PRO A 306 9.45 6.56 -14.35
CA PRO A 306 10.24 7.73 -14.74
C PRO A 306 10.92 8.45 -13.56
N GLU A 307 12.08 9.05 -13.80
CA GLU A 307 12.91 9.73 -12.80
C GLU A 307 13.41 8.82 -11.65
N GLY A 308 13.16 7.51 -11.72
CA GLY A 308 13.63 6.54 -10.76
C GLY A 308 14.61 5.55 -11.36
N GLU A 309 15.42 4.93 -10.52
CA GLU A 309 16.38 3.90 -10.87
C GLU A 309 16.22 2.70 -9.94
N LEU A 310 16.09 1.50 -10.52
CA LEU A 310 16.20 0.22 -9.79
C LEU A 310 17.57 -0.36 -10.01
N PHE A 311 18.19 -0.83 -8.95
CA PHE A 311 19.48 -1.54 -9.02
C PHE A 311 19.56 -2.65 -7.98
N LEU A 312 20.54 -3.52 -8.12
CA LEU A 312 20.79 -4.65 -7.21
C LEU A 312 22.15 -4.47 -6.54
N VAL A 313 22.22 -4.83 -5.27
CA VAL A 313 23.49 -4.91 -4.53
C VAL A 313 23.68 -6.31 -3.95
N ASP A 314 24.95 -6.71 -3.79
CA ASP A 314 25.32 -7.96 -3.13
C ASP A 314 25.17 -7.86 -1.59
N GLU A 315 25.53 -8.91 -0.86
CA GLU A 315 25.50 -8.95 0.61
C GLU A 315 26.46 -7.97 1.30
N ASN A 316 27.44 -7.43 0.58
CA ASN A 316 28.40 -6.43 1.04
C ASN A 316 27.97 -5.00 0.65
N GLY A 317 26.83 -4.84 -0.02
CA GLY A 317 26.36 -3.56 -0.53
C GLY A 317 27.03 -3.12 -1.84
N THR A 318 27.73 -4.03 -2.56
CA THR A 318 28.38 -3.72 -3.82
C THR A 318 27.36 -3.78 -4.98
N LEU A 319 27.38 -2.76 -5.83
CA LEU A 319 26.50 -2.70 -7.00
C LEU A 319 26.75 -3.85 -7.97
N LEU A 320 25.69 -4.58 -8.34
CA LEU A 320 25.73 -5.65 -9.33
C LEU A 320 25.48 -5.09 -10.73
N THR A 321 26.51 -5.16 -11.58
CA THR A 321 26.49 -4.56 -12.94
C THR A 321 26.20 -5.58 -14.06
N ASP A 322 26.27 -6.90 -13.77
CA ASP A 322 25.96 -7.94 -14.76
C ASP A 322 24.55 -7.79 -15.31
N GLN A 323 24.36 -8.13 -16.59
CA GLN A 323 23.05 -8.00 -17.24
C GLN A 323 21.97 -8.84 -16.56
N GLU A 324 22.30 -10.06 -16.14
CA GLU A 324 21.49 -10.91 -15.27
C GLU A 324 22.15 -10.95 -13.90
N ALA A 325 21.40 -10.62 -12.84
CA ALA A 325 21.92 -10.58 -11.47
C ALA A 325 20.83 -10.84 -10.45
N GLU A 326 21.21 -11.37 -9.29
CA GLU A 326 20.33 -11.50 -8.13
C GLU A 326 21.00 -10.85 -6.91
N GLY A 327 20.22 -10.06 -6.16
CA GLY A 327 20.71 -9.35 -4.99
C GLY A 327 19.59 -8.60 -4.29
N GLU A 328 19.94 -7.73 -3.33
CA GLU A 328 18.99 -6.83 -2.69
C GLU A 328 18.52 -5.79 -3.70
N LEU A 329 17.19 -5.64 -3.81
CA LEU A 329 16.56 -4.61 -4.62
C LEU A 329 16.69 -3.24 -3.94
N CYS A 330 17.31 -2.31 -4.63
CA CYS A 330 17.44 -0.93 -4.20
C CYS A 330 16.77 0.02 -5.19
N TYR A 331 16.38 1.19 -4.69
CA TYR A 331 15.74 2.21 -5.50
C TYR A 331 16.29 3.59 -5.19
N LYS A 332 16.52 4.38 -6.23
CA LYS A 332 16.89 5.79 -6.14
C LYS A 332 15.87 6.64 -6.91
N GLY A 333 15.37 7.71 -6.28
CA GLY A 333 14.39 8.58 -6.93
C GLY A 333 13.84 9.68 -6.04
N PRO A 334 13.14 10.68 -6.66
CA PRO A 334 12.62 11.85 -5.95
C PRO A 334 11.49 11.53 -4.98
N ASN A 335 10.88 10.37 -5.09
CA ASN A 335 9.79 9.88 -4.26
C ASN A 335 10.27 9.05 -3.05
N VAL A 336 11.59 8.90 -2.83
CA VAL A 336 12.14 8.28 -1.61
C VAL A 336 11.94 9.23 -0.42
N THR A 337 11.38 8.70 0.66
CA THR A 337 11.01 9.44 1.88
C THR A 337 12.23 9.78 2.73
N MET A 338 12.02 10.45 3.89
CA MET A 338 13.10 10.90 4.78
C MET A 338 13.55 9.85 5.80
N GLY A 339 13.02 8.62 5.76
CA GLY A 339 13.26 7.63 6.79
C GLY A 339 12.12 7.55 7.81
N TYR A 340 12.44 7.13 9.02
CA TYR A 340 11.45 6.77 10.04
C TYR A 340 11.45 7.75 11.23
N ALA A 341 10.31 7.77 11.94
CA ALA A 341 10.18 8.34 13.27
C ALA A 341 9.63 7.26 14.23
N THR A 342 10.17 7.19 15.43
CA THR A 342 9.74 6.32 16.52
C THR A 342 9.29 7.13 17.75
N CYS A 343 9.62 8.41 17.77
CA CYS A 343 9.20 9.38 18.76
C CYS A 343 9.00 10.76 18.09
N LYS A 344 8.47 11.74 18.83
CA LYS A 344 8.21 13.07 18.28
C LYS A 344 9.48 13.84 17.91
N GLU A 345 10.59 13.59 18.61
CA GLU A 345 11.89 14.20 18.37
C GLU A 345 12.42 13.82 16.98
N ASP A 346 12.13 12.60 16.51
CA ASP A 346 12.53 12.13 15.18
C ASP A 346 11.85 12.93 14.05
N LEU A 347 10.74 13.63 14.32
CA LEU A 347 10.07 14.48 13.32
C LEU A 347 10.87 15.75 12.96
N MET A 348 11.92 16.05 13.73
CA MET A 348 12.88 17.13 13.45
C MET A 348 14.10 16.66 12.66
N ARG A 349 14.35 15.33 12.57
CA ARG A 349 15.57 14.79 11.94
C ARG A 349 15.61 15.13 10.46
N GLU A 350 16.82 15.27 9.93
CA GLU A 350 17.08 15.41 8.48
C GLU A 350 16.74 14.13 7.71
N ASP A 351 16.95 14.17 6.40
CA ASP A 351 16.66 13.07 5.49
C ASP A 351 17.69 11.95 5.66
N ASP A 352 17.30 10.85 6.31
CA ASP A 352 18.14 9.69 6.54
C ASP A 352 18.40 8.88 5.27
N PHE A 353 17.44 8.89 4.33
CA PHE A 353 17.52 8.07 3.11
C PHE A 353 18.21 8.79 1.95
N CYS A 354 18.26 10.11 1.97
CA CYS A 354 18.96 10.92 0.98
C CYS A 354 18.59 10.58 -0.49
N GLY A 355 17.35 10.15 -0.73
CA GLY A 355 16.85 9.81 -2.07
C GLY A 355 17.17 8.39 -2.54
N GLU A 356 17.77 7.55 -1.71
CA GLU A 356 18.08 6.15 -1.98
C GLU A 356 17.51 5.24 -0.90
N TYR A 357 16.91 4.10 -1.30
CA TYR A 357 16.28 3.19 -0.37
C TYR A 357 16.63 1.74 -0.68
N HIS A 358 17.16 1.04 0.33
CA HIS A 358 17.36 -0.39 0.37
C HIS A 358 16.08 -1.06 0.82
N THR A 359 15.44 -1.82 -0.06
CA THR A 359 14.08 -2.32 0.20
C THR A 359 14.05 -3.47 1.21
N GLY A 360 15.16 -4.18 1.39
CA GLY A 360 15.20 -5.43 2.12
C GLY A 360 14.55 -6.60 1.37
N ASP A 361 14.10 -6.37 0.14
CA ASP A 361 13.59 -7.42 -0.74
C ASP A 361 14.72 -7.94 -1.64
N LEU A 362 14.77 -9.26 -1.86
CA LEU A 362 15.64 -9.87 -2.86
C LEU A 362 14.95 -9.87 -4.21
N ALA A 363 15.71 -9.59 -5.26
CA ALA A 363 15.19 -9.61 -6.62
C ALA A 363 16.22 -10.17 -7.61
N TYR A 364 15.70 -10.74 -8.67
CA TYR A 364 16.43 -11.12 -9.86
C TYR A 364 16.14 -10.11 -10.98
N ARG A 365 17.18 -9.69 -11.72
CA ARG A 365 17.07 -8.90 -12.94
C ARG A 365 17.39 -9.79 -14.14
N ASP A 366 16.45 -9.89 -15.09
CA ASP A 366 16.66 -10.67 -16.31
C ASP A 366 17.47 -9.89 -17.37
N LYS A 367 17.88 -10.60 -18.42
CA LYS A 367 18.66 -10.04 -19.53
C LYS A 367 17.99 -8.88 -20.27
N ASP A 368 16.67 -8.73 -20.17
CA ASP A 368 15.90 -7.64 -20.77
C ASP A 368 15.71 -6.47 -19.80
N GLY A 369 16.28 -6.57 -18.59
CA GLY A 369 16.25 -5.56 -17.54
C GLY A 369 14.93 -5.50 -16.77
N PHE A 370 14.14 -6.59 -16.75
CA PHE A 370 12.96 -6.71 -15.91
C PHE A 370 13.32 -7.35 -14.57
N TYR A 371 12.71 -6.83 -13.49
CA TYR A 371 12.95 -7.28 -12.12
C TYR A 371 11.85 -8.21 -11.63
N TYR A 372 12.25 -9.18 -10.82
CA TYR A 372 11.38 -10.18 -10.18
C TYR A 372 11.74 -10.28 -8.71
N VAL A 373 10.79 -10.00 -7.81
CA VAL A 373 11.01 -10.16 -6.37
C VAL A 373 11.00 -11.66 -6.03
N THR A 374 12.09 -12.15 -5.45
CA THR A 374 12.30 -13.57 -5.11
C THR A 374 12.10 -13.85 -3.61
N GLY A 375 12.14 -12.83 -2.74
CA GLY A 375 11.94 -12.97 -1.29
C GLY A 375 12.34 -11.73 -0.52
N ARG A 376 12.51 -11.88 0.82
CA ARG A 376 12.95 -10.81 1.71
C ARG A 376 14.20 -11.18 2.49
N LEU A 377 15.11 -10.24 2.65
CA LEU A 377 16.33 -10.42 3.46
C LEU A 377 16.03 -10.79 4.93
N SER A 378 14.90 -10.34 5.47
CA SER A 378 14.48 -10.61 6.85
C SER A 378 13.67 -11.91 7.01
N ARG A 379 13.32 -12.60 5.90
CA ARG A 379 12.49 -13.81 5.92
C ARG A 379 13.25 -15.06 5.54
N PHE A 380 14.31 -15.33 6.32
CA PHE A 380 15.10 -16.55 6.23
C PHE A 380 15.22 -17.23 7.59
N LEU A 381 15.31 -18.54 7.55
CA LEU A 381 15.75 -19.34 8.71
C LEU A 381 17.09 -19.99 8.39
N LYS A 382 17.95 -20.12 9.40
CA LYS A 382 19.22 -20.86 9.30
C LYS A 382 19.04 -22.29 9.83
N LEU A 383 18.34 -23.12 9.08
CA LEU A 383 18.10 -24.51 9.44
C LEU A 383 19.38 -25.34 9.22
N LEU A 384 20.00 -25.87 10.28
CA LEU A 384 21.30 -26.57 10.24
C LEU A 384 22.37 -25.80 9.44
N SER A 385 22.46 -24.49 9.62
CA SER A 385 23.37 -23.57 8.90
C SER A 385 23.01 -23.31 7.43
N TYR A 386 22.00 -23.93 6.88
CA TYR A 386 21.46 -23.63 5.53
C TYR A 386 20.49 -22.46 5.62
N ARG A 387 20.69 -21.46 4.76
CA ARG A 387 19.79 -20.30 4.66
C ARG A 387 18.57 -20.69 3.80
N VAL A 388 17.40 -20.80 4.43
CA VAL A 388 16.14 -21.19 3.77
C VAL A 388 15.20 -19.99 3.74
N SER A 389 14.79 -19.58 2.54
CA SER A 389 13.82 -18.48 2.34
C SER A 389 12.41 -18.97 2.61
N LEU A 390 11.73 -18.32 3.56
CA LEU A 390 10.33 -18.59 3.89
C LEU A 390 9.41 -18.22 2.72
N ASP A 391 9.68 -17.09 2.06
CA ASP A 391 8.90 -16.62 0.91
C ASP A 391 9.02 -17.58 -0.29
N GLN A 392 10.22 -18.12 -0.52
CA GLN A 392 10.44 -19.11 -1.58
C GLN A 392 9.71 -20.43 -1.27
N CYS A 393 9.73 -20.88 -0.02
CA CYS A 393 8.97 -22.07 0.40
C CYS A 393 7.46 -21.88 0.21
N GLU A 394 6.90 -20.73 0.61
CA GLU A 394 5.50 -20.38 0.34
C GLU A 394 5.18 -20.44 -1.14
N HIS A 395 6.04 -19.84 -1.96
CA HIS A 395 5.85 -19.83 -3.41
C HIS A 395 5.85 -21.23 -4.02
N LEU A 396 6.80 -22.08 -3.62
CA LEU A 396 6.88 -23.48 -4.08
C LEU A 396 5.62 -24.28 -3.71
N ILE A 397 5.13 -24.12 -2.45
CA ILE A 397 3.89 -24.78 -2.00
C ILE A 397 2.69 -24.29 -2.80
N GLN A 398 2.57 -22.98 -3.00
CA GLN A 398 1.46 -22.39 -3.75
C GLN A 398 1.45 -22.84 -5.22
N GLN A 399 2.61 -22.95 -5.83
CA GLN A 399 2.72 -23.43 -7.23
C GLN A 399 2.34 -24.90 -7.38
N GLU A 400 2.82 -25.77 -6.49
CA GLU A 400 2.61 -27.21 -6.59
C GLU A 400 1.20 -27.62 -6.21
N PHE A 401 0.70 -27.09 -5.09
CA PHE A 401 -0.56 -27.56 -4.48
C PHE A 401 -1.75 -26.64 -4.71
N HIS A 402 -1.53 -25.44 -5.27
CA HIS A 402 -2.58 -24.43 -5.49
C HIS A 402 -3.38 -24.06 -4.25
N ILE A 403 -2.73 -24.03 -3.07
CA ILE A 403 -3.33 -23.69 -1.78
C ILE A 403 -2.75 -22.41 -1.19
N ASP A 404 -3.53 -21.73 -0.33
CA ASP A 404 -3.02 -20.63 0.49
C ASP A 404 -2.16 -21.20 1.63
N CYS A 405 -0.99 -20.62 1.83
CA CYS A 405 -0.06 -21.05 2.87
C CYS A 405 0.73 -19.89 3.44
N ALA A 406 1.34 -20.13 4.61
CA ALA A 406 2.28 -19.22 5.25
C ALA A 406 3.42 -20.00 5.88
N CYS A 407 4.65 -19.49 5.79
CA CYS A 407 5.83 -20.07 6.44
C CYS A 407 6.38 -19.09 7.47
N ALA A 408 6.66 -19.58 8.68
CA ALA A 408 7.27 -18.83 9.77
C ALA A 408 8.17 -19.76 10.61
N GLY A 409 8.57 -19.37 11.81
CA GLY A 409 9.33 -20.21 12.71
C GLY A 409 10.65 -19.60 13.17
N THR A 410 11.59 -20.45 13.55
CA THR A 410 12.89 -20.07 14.08
C THR A 410 14.01 -20.86 13.40
N ASP A 411 15.27 -20.52 13.63
CA ASP A 411 16.43 -21.24 13.11
C ASP A 411 16.49 -22.73 13.54
N GLN A 412 15.64 -23.13 14.46
CA GLN A 412 15.51 -24.53 14.89
C GLN A 412 14.49 -25.30 14.08
N ARG A 413 13.42 -24.65 13.61
CA ARG A 413 12.31 -25.30 12.92
C ARG A 413 11.47 -24.28 12.10
N MET A 414 11.15 -24.67 10.87
CA MET A 414 10.17 -23.97 10.05
C MET A 414 8.75 -24.47 10.32
N ASN A 415 7.84 -23.57 10.60
CA ASN A 415 6.41 -23.81 10.72
C ASN A 415 5.73 -23.46 9.38
N ILE A 416 4.99 -24.41 8.81
CA ILE A 416 4.26 -24.26 7.55
C ILE A 416 2.76 -24.35 7.86
N TYR A 417 2.01 -23.30 7.57
CA TYR A 417 0.57 -23.22 7.79
C TYR A 417 -0.14 -23.41 6.46
N ILE A 418 -1.05 -24.38 6.40
CA ILE A 418 -1.88 -24.68 5.22
C ILE A 418 -3.34 -24.78 5.60
N THR A 419 -4.25 -24.66 4.63
CA THR A 419 -5.70 -24.69 4.85
C THR A 419 -6.36 -26.04 4.46
N ASN A 420 -5.58 -26.99 3.95
CA ASN A 420 -6.08 -28.32 3.53
C ASN A 420 -5.35 -29.44 4.30
N GLU A 421 -6.12 -30.24 5.05
CA GLU A 421 -5.59 -31.33 5.89
C GLU A 421 -5.05 -32.50 5.06
N ASP A 422 -5.67 -32.79 3.93
CA ASP A 422 -5.30 -33.93 3.07
C ASP A 422 -3.88 -33.77 2.49
N LEU A 423 -3.39 -32.53 2.37
CA LEU A 423 -2.09 -32.21 1.79
C LEU A 423 -0.95 -32.13 2.82
N LYS A 424 -1.24 -32.35 4.12
CA LYS A 424 -0.25 -32.16 5.20
C LYS A 424 1.02 -33.00 5.01
N ALA A 425 0.89 -34.26 4.67
CA ALA A 425 2.01 -35.17 4.47
C ALA A 425 2.77 -34.85 3.16
N GLU A 426 2.04 -34.54 2.10
CA GLU A 426 2.61 -34.24 0.78
C GLU A 426 3.42 -32.94 0.81
N VAL A 427 2.90 -31.87 1.47
CA VAL A 427 3.61 -30.60 1.64
C VAL A 427 4.89 -30.79 2.45
N LEU A 428 4.88 -31.60 3.50
CA LEU A 428 6.06 -31.91 4.31
C LEU A 428 7.13 -32.62 3.47
N ASP A 429 6.73 -33.62 2.69
CA ASP A 429 7.63 -34.39 1.82
C ASP A 429 8.20 -33.52 0.69
N PHE A 430 7.35 -32.70 0.11
CA PHE A 430 7.73 -31.79 -0.96
C PHE A 430 8.78 -30.77 -0.50
N ILE A 431 8.52 -30.05 0.62
CA ILE A 431 9.46 -29.03 1.11
C ILE A 431 10.78 -29.66 1.59
N SER A 432 10.73 -30.79 2.27
CA SER A 432 11.93 -31.54 2.66
C SER A 432 12.78 -31.90 1.43
N THR A 433 12.15 -32.36 0.35
CA THR A 433 12.82 -32.72 -0.90
C THR A 433 13.38 -31.47 -1.62
N LYS A 434 12.58 -30.42 -1.75
CA LYS A 434 13.00 -29.19 -2.46
C LYS A 434 14.12 -28.44 -1.75
N THR A 435 14.15 -28.46 -0.42
CA THR A 435 15.20 -27.83 0.38
C THR A 435 16.39 -28.74 0.64
N ASN A 436 16.27 -30.04 0.33
CA ASN A 436 17.24 -31.08 0.68
C ASN A 436 17.58 -31.13 2.19
N LEU A 437 16.57 -30.90 3.02
CA LEU A 437 16.69 -30.87 4.48
C LEU A 437 15.80 -31.94 5.12
N TYR A 438 16.15 -32.37 6.34
CA TYR A 438 15.41 -33.39 7.07
C TYR A 438 13.99 -32.94 7.45
N LYS A 439 12.99 -33.86 7.35
CA LYS A 439 11.59 -33.60 7.67
C LYS A 439 11.35 -33.06 9.08
N ASN A 440 12.19 -33.45 10.05
CA ASN A 440 12.06 -33.00 11.43
C ASN A 440 12.36 -31.50 11.65
N LEU A 441 12.92 -30.82 10.65
CA LEU A 441 13.13 -29.37 10.65
C LEU A 441 11.87 -28.59 10.22
N PHE A 442 10.83 -29.30 9.79
CA PHE A 442 9.58 -28.71 9.34
C PHE A 442 8.40 -29.21 10.17
N MET A 443 7.46 -28.34 10.46
CA MET A 443 6.18 -28.67 11.08
C MET A 443 5.04 -28.10 10.24
N VAL A 444 4.15 -28.96 9.77
CA VAL A 444 2.98 -28.53 9.01
C VAL A 444 1.77 -28.45 9.92
N PHE A 445 1.19 -27.25 10.03
CA PHE A 445 -0.03 -26.96 10.79
C PHE A 445 -1.20 -26.77 9.80
N VAL A 446 -2.29 -27.48 10.06
CA VAL A 446 -3.54 -27.25 9.33
C VAL A 446 -4.35 -26.22 10.08
N VAL A 447 -4.71 -25.13 9.41
CA VAL A 447 -5.40 -23.99 10.01
C VAL A 447 -6.67 -23.66 9.23
N PRO A 448 -7.72 -23.13 9.89
CA PRO A 448 -8.96 -22.77 9.20
C PRO A 448 -8.79 -21.69 8.14
N LYS A 449 -7.83 -20.77 8.35
CA LYS A 449 -7.47 -19.68 7.44
C LYS A 449 -6.10 -19.11 7.76
N ILE A 450 -5.43 -18.57 6.76
CA ILE A 450 -4.24 -17.74 6.93
C ILE A 450 -4.66 -16.35 7.43
N ILE A 451 -4.08 -15.92 8.57
CA ILE A 451 -4.42 -14.64 9.20
C ILE A 451 -3.78 -13.51 8.42
N ARG A 452 -4.60 -12.53 8.02
CA ARG A 452 -4.17 -11.35 7.24
C ARG A 452 -4.72 -10.08 7.88
N ASN A 453 -4.01 -8.98 7.68
CA ASN A 453 -4.51 -7.65 8.05
C ASN A 453 -5.49 -7.11 6.99
N ASP A 454 -6.05 -5.91 7.23
CA ASP A 454 -7.01 -5.24 6.33
C ASP A 454 -6.44 -4.95 4.91
N SER A 455 -5.11 -4.87 4.78
CA SER A 455 -4.42 -4.73 3.48
C SER A 455 -4.08 -6.06 2.81
N GLY A 456 -4.56 -7.20 3.35
CA GLY A 456 -4.34 -8.54 2.82
C GLY A 456 -2.96 -9.15 3.12
N LYS A 457 -2.10 -8.50 3.92
CA LYS A 457 -0.78 -9.03 4.28
C LYS A 457 -0.87 -10.06 5.39
N ILE A 458 -0.11 -11.15 5.26
CA ILE A 458 -0.05 -12.23 6.26
C ILE A 458 0.57 -11.73 7.57
N LEU A 459 -0.08 -12.07 8.69
CA LEU A 459 0.36 -11.74 10.05
C LEU A 459 1.12 -12.93 10.67
N TYR A 460 2.36 -13.14 10.20
CA TYR A 460 3.18 -14.30 10.54
C TYR A 460 3.38 -14.53 12.05
N LYS A 461 3.61 -13.46 12.80
CA LYS A 461 3.77 -13.56 14.27
C LYS A 461 2.50 -14.02 14.95
N GLU A 462 1.33 -13.59 14.47
CA GLU A 462 0.05 -14.02 14.98
C GLU A 462 -0.24 -15.49 14.62
N MET A 463 0.19 -15.92 13.41
CA MET A 463 0.13 -17.33 13.02
C MET A 463 0.93 -18.19 13.98
N ASP A 464 2.21 -17.84 14.23
CA ASP A 464 3.06 -18.58 15.17
C ASP A 464 2.49 -18.57 16.60
N ALA A 465 2.09 -17.41 17.12
CA ALA A 465 1.53 -17.28 18.47
C ALA A 465 0.26 -18.10 18.66
N LYS A 466 -0.60 -18.14 17.63
CA LYS A 466 -1.90 -18.82 17.72
C LYS A 466 -1.81 -20.34 17.54
N TYR A 467 -0.93 -20.81 16.64
CA TYR A 467 -0.94 -22.19 16.20
C TYR A 467 0.32 -22.97 16.57
N ALA A 468 1.51 -22.33 16.63
CA ALA A 468 2.75 -23.00 16.99
C ALA A 468 3.08 -22.93 18.50
N GLY A 469 2.60 -21.91 19.22
CA GLY A 469 2.79 -21.77 20.68
C GLY A 469 1.93 -22.69 21.55
N ARG A 470 1.23 -23.66 20.97
CA ARG A 470 0.41 -24.67 21.66
C ARG A 470 1.05 -26.07 21.68
N GLY A 471 2.33 -26.16 21.28
CA GLY A 471 3.10 -27.41 21.27
C GLY A 471 4.18 -27.44 22.34
#